data_f57df11cd32190fffa6b88472bb5536b
#
_entry.id   f57df11cd32190fffa6b88472bb5536b
#
_cell.length_a   1.000
_cell.length_b   1.000
_cell.length_c   1.000
_cell.angle_alpha   90.00
_cell.angle_beta   90.00
_cell.angle_gamma   90.00
#
_symmetry.space_group_name_H-M   'P 1'
#
loop_
_entity.id
_entity.type
_entity.pdbx_description
1 polymer ?
#
loop_
_entity_poly.entity_id
_entity_poly.type
_entity_poly.pdbx_seq_one_letter_code
_entity_poly.pdbx_strand_id
1 'polypeptide(L)'
;MNENIRIIENGTVVTCDPQRRMGAFTILIKGDRVAEVSNRGDLLKSLYPNAEVIDARGKLIVPGFVDAHCHGESALLRHFTALKPLVQWSKSQEVKRAFEYIYQQADIQDLSVVYRLAYFSALKSGVTSIAEFCFDNLDRPLTAAFEAMKRADLRGVIGLHNGDQIERARRLIHPSIRFAVVLPSEEDLTTYNLQNTVRLASDLKLPLIIHSGETKRGLENMRRNFQRSTVKLLYEHRLFESSILAVHFAALEPGDVDILANVNARVILTPRSVFLKGTDHPSVTELLQRNISVVLASDWGVADPFENIRAFVSIAAGQGIDNLHGEDLVRMVTCEAAKALGIHESVGSLETNKKADLTFIDCSSPRFAGLAHREPASALASTISEATYRDVSDVMINGEFFVREHHVMTYSEEDLAKESAELMNKVHQYVVAQKVARVPSFSKLEEAPKHFDDGEMQDDVEGFRIMPRTFVKPSPDQKIIPLPVETHKKTELPSKVKKVFGDDDL
;
A
#
# COMPACT_ATOMS: atom_id res chain seq x y z
N MET A 1 -31.98 -1.17 21.07
CA MET A 1 -31.91 -1.09 19.60
C MET A 1 -31.82 -2.53 19.13
N ASN A 2 -32.68 -3.00 18.22
CA ASN A 2 -32.54 -4.35 17.68
C ASN A 2 -31.21 -4.40 16.90
N GLU A 3 -30.34 -5.29 17.34
CA GLU A 3 -29.06 -5.53 16.65
C GLU A 3 -29.36 -6.05 15.23
N ASN A 4 -28.76 -5.46 14.20
CA ASN A 4 -28.94 -5.92 12.82
C ASN A 4 -28.29 -7.30 12.68
N ILE A 5 -29.09 -8.33 12.40
CA ILE A 5 -28.62 -9.71 12.27
C ILE A 5 -28.71 -10.14 10.82
N ARG A 6 -27.61 -10.63 10.27
CA ARG A 6 -27.52 -11.14 8.90
C ARG A 6 -26.97 -12.57 8.90
N ILE A 7 -27.51 -13.39 8.01
CA ILE A 7 -27.03 -14.76 7.74
C ILE A 7 -26.67 -14.85 6.27
N ILE A 8 -25.40 -15.12 5.99
CA ILE A 8 -24.91 -15.33 4.62
C ILE A 8 -24.73 -16.83 4.43
N GLU A 9 -25.37 -17.38 3.39
CA GLU A 9 -25.36 -18.82 3.11
C GLU A 9 -25.14 -19.15 1.64
N ASN A 10 -24.90 -20.44 1.35
CA ASN A 10 -24.73 -21.02 0.01
C ASN A 10 -23.48 -20.59 -0.75
N GLY A 11 -22.62 -19.78 -0.19
CA GLY A 11 -21.34 -19.38 -0.79
C GLY A 11 -20.19 -20.31 -0.41
N THR A 12 -19.11 -20.25 -1.17
CA THR A 12 -17.82 -20.82 -0.75
C THR A 12 -17.06 -19.80 0.05
N VAL A 13 -16.72 -20.13 1.30
CA VAL A 13 -16.05 -19.20 2.23
C VAL A 13 -14.60 -19.60 2.41
N VAL A 14 -13.67 -18.65 2.30
CA VAL A 14 -12.27 -18.78 2.71
C VAL A 14 -12.07 -17.91 3.94
N THR A 15 -11.83 -18.52 5.09
CA THR A 15 -11.81 -17.78 6.36
C THR A 15 -10.54 -17.00 6.62
N CYS A 16 -9.41 -17.42 6.04
CA CYS A 16 -8.05 -16.93 6.36
C CYS A 16 -7.71 -17.00 7.87
N ASP A 17 -8.44 -17.82 8.62
CA ASP A 17 -8.18 -18.07 10.05
C ASP A 17 -6.91 -18.94 10.25
N PRO A 18 -6.44 -19.14 11.51
CA PRO A 18 -5.28 -20.00 11.78
C PRO A 18 -5.48 -21.46 11.36
N GLN A 19 -6.74 -21.95 11.32
CA GLN A 19 -7.09 -23.29 10.89
C GLN A 19 -7.19 -23.44 9.37
N ARG A 20 -7.09 -22.34 8.64
CA ARG A 20 -7.16 -22.29 7.16
C ARG A 20 -8.42 -22.95 6.61
N ARG A 21 -9.55 -22.69 7.26
CA ARG A 21 -10.84 -23.29 6.87
C ARG A 21 -11.34 -22.72 5.55
N MET A 22 -11.76 -23.60 4.67
CA MET A 22 -12.41 -23.27 3.40
C MET A 22 -13.54 -24.26 3.11
N GLY A 23 -14.68 -23.77 2.60
CA GLY A 23 -15.81 -24.61 2.25
C GLY A 23 -17.16 -23.89 2.25
N ALA A 24 -18.23 -24.66 2.16
CA ALA A 24 -19.59 -24.16 2.22
C ALA A 24 -19.98 -23.86 3.67
N PHE A 25 -19.60 -22.69 4.16
CA PHE A 25 -19.96 -22.22 5.50
C PHE A 25 -21.07 -21.19 5.43
N THR A 26 -21.83 -21.13 6.51
CA THR A 26 -22.77 -20.04 6.81
C THR A 26 -22.08 -19.03 7.74
N ILE A 27 -22.21 -17.75 7.45
CA ILE A 27 -21.65 -16.65 8.25
C ILE A 27 -22.81 -15.95 8.95
N LEU A 28 -22.78 -15.92 10.28
CA LEU A 28 -23.68 -15.12 11.10
C LEU A 28 -23.00 -13.80 11.45
N ILE A 29 -23.64 -12.69 11.11
CA ILE A 29 -23.20 -11.33 11.47
C ILE A 29 -24.21 -10.75 12.47
N LYS A 30 -23.68 -10.14 13.55
CA LYS A 30 -24.45 -9.36 14.52
C LYS A 30 -23.86 -7.96 14.63
N GLY A 31 -24.68 -6.97 14.26
CA GLY A 31 -24.21 -5.60 14.16
C GLY A 31 -23.03 -5.50 13.20
N ASP A 32 -21.88 -5.07 13.69
CA ASP A 32 -20.67 -4.84 12.89
C ASP A 32 -19.66 -6.01 12.91
N ARG A 33 -20.03 -7.19 13.50
CA ARG A 33 -19.09 -8.28 13.75
C ARG A 33 -19.57 -9.63 13.24
N VAL A 34 -18.59 -10.44 12.87
CA VAL A 34 -18.78 -11.87 12.65
C VAL A 34 -19.07 -12.53 13.99
N ALA A 35 -20.25 -13.12 14.14
CA ALA A 35 -20.65 -13.85 15.34
C ALA A 35 -20.28 -15.34 15.24
N GLU A 36 -20.44 -15.95 14.06
CA GLU A 36 -20.15 -17.36 13.83
C GLU A 36 -19.83 -17.63 12.35
N VAL A 37 -18.91 -18.56 12.10
CA VAL A 37 -18.68 -19.18 10.78
C VAL A 37 -18.75 -20.69 10.95
N SER A 38 -19.80 -21.31 10.45
CA SER A 38 -20.07 -22.74 10.66
C SER A 38 -20.91 -23.34 9.53
N ASN A 39 -21.11 -24.65 9.58
CA ASN A 39 -21.98 -25.40 8.67
C ASN A 39 -23.41 -25.60 9.24
N ARG A 40 -23.81 -24.82 10.23
CA ARG A 40 -25.10 -24.95 10.95
C ARG A 40 -26.16 -23.96 10.47
N GLY A 41 -26.23 -23.68 9.16
CA GLY A 41 -27.10 -22.64 8.59
C GLY A 41 -28.56 -22.77 9.00
N ASP A 42 -29.15 -23.96 8.94
CA ASP A 42 -30.55 -24.18 9.31
C ASP A 42 -30.83 -23.93 10.81
N LEU A 43 -29.87 -24.29 11.66
CA LEU A 43 -29.97 -23.99 13.08
C LEU A 43 -29.90 -22.47 13.30
N LEU A 44 -28.98 -21.77 12.63
CA LEU A 44 -28.86 -20.32 12.74
C LEU A 44 -30.15 -19.60 12.29
N LYS A 45 -30.74 -20.01 11.18
CA LYS A 45 -32.04 -19.47 10.72
C LYS A 45 -33.15 -19.72 11.69
N SER A 46 -33.17 -20.89 12.35
CA SER A 46 -34.14 -21.22 13.39
C SER A 46 -33.95 -20.36 14.65
N LEU A 47 -32.70 -20.09 15.04
CA LEU A 47 -32.40 -19.25 16.22
C LEU A 47 -32.61 -17.76 15.95
N TYR A 48 -32.50 -17.31 14.71
CA TYR A 48 -32.65 -15.91 14.31
C TYR A 48 -33.66 -15.76 13.16
N PRO A 49 -34.95 -16.02 13.41
CA PRO A 49 -35.99 -16.05 12.36
C PRO A 49 -36.22 -14.69 11.69
N ASN A 50 -35.80 -13.60 12.32
CA ASN A 50 -35.93 -12.24 11.79
C ASN A 50 -34.61 -11.73 11.16
N ALA A 51 -33.58 -12.58 11.00
CA ALA A 51 -32.32 -12.20 10.35
C ALA A 51 -32.54 -11.96 8.86
N GLU A 52 -31.83 -10.98 8.31
CA GLU A 52 -31.69 -10.83 6.86
C GLU A 52 -30.88 -12.00 6.33
N VAL A 53 -31.48 -12.83 5.47
CA VAL A 53 -30.78 -13.96 4.82
C VAL A 53 -30.26 -13.51 3.47
N ILE A 54 -28.94 -13.64 3.26
CA ILE A 54 -28.24 -13.26 2.04
C ILE A 54 -27.79 -14.54 1.34
N ASP A 55 -28.36 -14.83 0.17
CA ASP A 55 -27.96 -15.97 -0.66
C ASP A 55 -26.71 -15.61 -1.46
N ALA A 56 -25.60 -16.27 -1.14
CA ALA A 56 -24.31 -16.11 -1.82
C ALA A 56 -24.00 -17.26 -2.81
N ARG A 57 -25.02 -17.91 -3.35
CA ARG A 57 -24.84 -19.00 -4.30
C ARG A 57 -24.02 -18.56 -5.52
N GLY A 58 -23.02 -19.34 -5.88
CA GLY A 58 -22.09 -19.03 -6.97
C GLY A 58 -21.02 -17.99 -6.62
N LYS A 59 -20.95 -17.54 -5.36
CA LYS A 59 -19.96 -16.57 -4.92
C LYS A 59 -18.87 -17.23 -4.06
N LEU A 60 -17.66 -16.73 -4.23
CA LEU A 60 -16.54 -16.93 -3.32
C LEU A 60 -16.52 -15.76 -2.33
N ILE A 61 -16.51 -16.07 -1.04
CA ILE A 61 -16.49 -15.08 0.04
C ILE A 61 -15.12 -15.14 0.71
N VAL A 62 -14.42 -14.03 0.73
CA VAL A 62 -13.12 -13.86 1.40
C VAL A 62 -13.21 -12.72 2.41
N PRO A 63 -12.29 -12.62 3.39
CA PRO A 63 -12.16 -11.40 4.18
C PRO A 63 -11.95 -10.20 3.25
N GLY A 64 -12.46 -9.03 3.63
CA GLY A 64 -12.18 -7.80 2.89
C GLY A 64 -10.68 -7.63 2.64
N PHE A 65 -10.30 -7.28 1.42
CA PHE A 65 -8.90 -7.11 1.05
C PHE A 65 -8.27 -5.93 1.79
N VAL A 66 -6.99 -6.05 2.06
CA VAL A 66 -6.18 -5.05 2.75
C VAL A 66 -5.04 -4.63 1.82
N ASP A 67 -5.04 -3.38 1.40
CA ASP A 67 -3.93 -2.79 0.64
C ASP A 67 -2.94 -2.11 1.59
N ALA A 68 -1.80 -2.75 1.79
CA ALA A 68 -0.84 -2.33 2.79
C ALA A 68 0.02 -1.12 2.37
N HIS A 69 -0.11 -0.64 1.14
CA HIS A 69 0.60 0.53 0.63
C HIS A 69 0.02 1.04 -0.68
N CYS A 70 -0.41 2.28 -0.71
CA CYS A 70 -0.85 2.95 -1.93
C CYS A 70 -0.51 4.44 -1.91
N HIS A 71 -0.59 5.04 -3.10
CA HIS A 71 -0.51 6.46 -3.36
C HIS A 71 -1.81 6.90 -4.03
N GLY A 72 -2.73 7.48 -3.27
CA GLY A 72 -4.05 7.86 -3.78
C GLY A 72 -3.99 8.82 -4.96
N GLU A 73 -2.99 9.68 -5.00
CA GLU A 73 -2.74 10.61 -6.13
C GLU A 73 -2.52 9.87 -7.45
N SER A 74 -2.03 8.65 -7.39
CA SER A 74 -1.79 7.81 -8.56
C SER A 74 -3.08 7.49 -9.32
N ALA A 75 -4.24 7.55 -8.66
CA ALA A 75 -5.53 7.35 -9.32
C ALA A 75 -5.76 8.31 -10.49
N LEU A 76 -5.21 9.53 -10.40
CA LEU A 76 -5.23 10.52 -11.48
C LEU A 76 -3.90 10.56 -12.24
N LEU A 77 -2.77 10.64 -11.52
CA LEU A 77 -1.44 10.88 -12.10
C LEU A 77 -0.95 9.73 -12.97
N ARG A 78 -1.46 8.49 -12.79
CA ARG A 78 -1.11 7.35 -13.65
C ARG A 78 -1.32 7.60 -15.14
N HIS A 79 -2.23 8.48 -15.51
CA HIS A 79 -2.48 8.82 -16.92
C HIS A 79 -1.31 9.57 -17.56
N PHE A 80 -0.54 10.32 -16.78
CA PHE A 80 0.66 11.03 -17.23
C PHE A 80 1.92 10.16 -17.17
N THR A 81 1.94 9.16 -16.29
CA THR A 81 3.07 8.23 -16.11
C THR A 81 2.95 6.94 -16.93
N ALA A 82 1.81 6.72 -17.60
CA ALA A 82 1.57 5.53 -18.39
C ALA A 82 2.67 5.32 -19.44
N LEU A 83 3.15 4.07 -19.54
CA LEU A 83 4.22 3.64 -20.46
C LEU A 83 5.57 4.37 -20.31
N LYS A 84 5.76 5.05 -19.19
CA LYS A 84 7.02 5.73 -18.85
C LYS A 84 7.64 5.06 -17.62
N PRO A 85 8.82 4.45 -17.73
CA PRO A 85 9.57 3.98 -16.57
C PRO A 85 9.84 5.12 -15.57
N LEU A 86 10.01 4.79 -14.29
CA LEU A 86 10.22 5.76 -13.21
C LEU A 86 11.37 6.74 -13.51
N VAL A 87 12.46 6.22 -14.08
CA VAL A 87 13.61 7.05 -14.48
C VAL A 87 13.30 8.12 -15.54
N GLN A 88 12.19 7.99 -16.27
CA GLN A 88 11.72 8.97 -17.24
C GLN A 88 10.76 10.01 -16.63
N TRP A 89 10.18 9.75 -15.47
CA TRP A 89 9.22 10.69 -14.86
C TRP A 89 9.89 12.03 -14.57
N SER A 90 11.10 11.98 -14.00
CA SER A 90 11.90 13.19 -13.73
C SER A 90 12.35 13.93 -14.98
N LYS A 91 12.44 13.26 -16.13
CA LYS A 91 12.82 13.85 -17.41
C LYS A 91 11.63 14.39 -18.20
N SER A 92 10.42 13.88 -17.94
CA SER A 92 9.20 14.29 -18.63
C SER A 92 8.63 15.59 -18.05
N GLN A 93 8.63 16.65 -18.84
CA GLN A 93 8.03 17.93 -18.45
C GLN A 93 6.52 17.82 -18.22
N GLU A 94 5.86 16.94 -18.95
CA GLU A 94 4.44 16.65 -18.78
C GLU A 94 4.14 16.04 -17.40
N VAL A 95 4.91 15.01 -17.03
CA VAL A 95 4.79 14.38 -15.71
C VAL A 95 5.09 15.39 -14.60
N LYS A 96 6.22 16.10 -14.67
CA LYS A 96 6.58 17.12 -13.68
C LYS A 96 5.46 18.12 -13.41
N ARG A 97 4.81 18.62 -14.47
CA ARG A 97 3.76 19.61 -14.35
C ARG A 97 2.44 19.05 -13.86
N ALA A 98 2.12 17.81 -14.21
CA ALA A 98 0.95 17.14 -13.65
C ALA A 98 1.11 16.96 -12.12
N PHE A 99 2.30 16.55 -11.67
CA PHE A 99 2.61 16.50 -10.23
C PHE A 99 2.59 17.89 -9.58
N GLU A 100 3.22 18.89 -10.23
CA GLU A 100 3.21 20.27 -9.74
C GLU A 100 1.78 20.80 -9.56
N TYR A 101 0.87 20.52 -10.51
CA TYR A 101 -0.53 20.89 -10.35
C TYR A 101 -1.13 20.30 -9.09
N ILE A 102 -1.04 18.97 -8.93
CA ILE A 102 -1.66 18.27 -7.80
C ILE A 102 -1.09 18.75 -6.47
N TYR A 103 0.23 18.95 -6.38
CA TYR A 103 0.86 19.29 -5.10
C TYR A 103 0.86 20.78 -4.78
N GLN A 104 0.82 21.66 -5.78
CA GLN A 104 0.97 23.10 -5.55
C GLN A 104 -0.27 23.93 -5.93
N GLN A 105 -1.00 23.53 -6.97
CA GLN A 105 -2.11 24.30 -7.52
C GLN A 105 -3.48 23.78 -7.08
N ALA A 106 -3.66 22.46 -7.00
CA ALA A 106 -4.92 21.84 -6.65
C ALA A 106 -5.45 22.34 -5.30
N ASP A 107 -6.70 22.74 -5.27
CA ASP A 107 -7.39 23.09 -4.04
C ASP A 107 -7.89 21.83 -3.30
N ILE A 108 -8.56 22.03 -2.16
CA ILE A 108 -9.08 20.93 -1.35
C ILE A 108 -10.19 20.13 -2.08
N GLN A 109 -10.93 20.79 -2.98
CA GLN A 109 -11.99 20.13 -3.75
C GLN A 109 -11.39 19.25 -4.83
N ASP A 110 -10.38 19.75 -5.56
CA ASP A 110 -9.63 18.98 -6.55
C ASP A 110 -9.01 17.73 -5.91
N LEU A 111 -8.34 17.89 -4.77
CA LEU A 111 -7.77 16.78 -4.02
C LEU A 111 -8.82 15.81 -3.48
N SER A 112 -10.00 16.31 -3.08
CA SER A 112 -11.12 15.45 -2.71
C SER A 112 -11.57 14.55 -3.86
N VAL A 113 -11.58 15.07 -5.10
CA VAL A 113 -11.89 14.24 -6.29
C VAL A 113 -10.83 13.14 -6.46
N VAL A 114 -9.55 13.48 -6.34
CA VAL A 114 -8.42 12.52 -6.46
C VAL A 114 -8.58 11.36 -5.49
N TYR A 115 -8.75 11.64 -4.19
CA TYR A 115 -8.84 10.59 -3.18
C TYR A 115 -10.18 9.82 -3.22
N ARG A 116 -11.28 10.48 -3.60
CA ARG A 116 -12.55 9.77 -3.85
C ARG A 116 -12.43 8.80 -5.02
N LEU A 117 -11.74 9.17 -6.09
CA LEU A 117 -11.48 8.29 -7.23
C LEU A 117 -10.61 7.09 -6.82
N ALA A 118 -9.58 7.32 -6.02
CA ALA A 118 -8.72 6.26 -5.50
C ALA A 118 -9.51 5.25 -4.66
N TYR A 119 -10.27 5.74 -3.69
CA TYR A 119 -11.00 4.88 -2.74
C TYR A 119 -12.25 4.26 -3.33
N PHE A 120 -12.89 4.91 -4.30
CA PHE A 120 -13.91 4.29 -5.13
C PHE A 120 -13.35 3.06 -5.86
N SER A 121 -12.18 3.21 -6.49
CA SER A 121 -11.52 2.09 -7.18
C SER A 121 -11.13 0.97 -6.22
N ALA A 122 -10.68 1.31 -5.01
CA ALA A 122 -10.37 0.34 -3.96
C ALA A 122 -11.61 -0.46 -3.54
N LEU A 123 -12.74 0.21 -3.26
CA LEU A 123 -14.01 -0.44 -2.93
C LEU A 123 -14.48 -1.37 -4.05
N LYS A 124 -14.43 -0.92 -5.32
CA LYS A 124 -14.80 -1.75 -6.49
C LYS A 124 -13.94 -3.00 -6.63
N SER A 125 -12.72 -2.97 -6.10
CA SER A 125 -11.78 -4.09 -6.12
C SER A 125 -11.87 -4.97 -4.86
N GLY A 126 -12.79 -4.70 -3.93
CA GLY A 126 -12.97 -5.48 -2.71
C GLY A 126 -12.06 -5.07 -1.55
N VAL A 127 -11.35 -3.95 -1.67
CA VAL A 127 -10.48 -3.44 -0.60
C VAL A 127 -11.34 -2.74 0.47
N THR A 128 -11.16 -3.16 1.73
CA THR A 128 -11.87 -2.62 2.90
C THR A 128 -10.94 -1.88 3.86
N SER A 129 -9.62 -2.09 3.71
CA SER A 129 -8.60 -1.43 4.52
C SER A 129 -7.43 -1.01 3.65
N ILE A 130 -6.84 0.17 3.91
CA ILE A 130 -5.82 0.75 3.03
C ILE A 130 -4.76 1.51 3.83
N ALA A 131 -3.49 1.43 3.40
CA ALA A 131 -2.43 2.29 3.89
C ALA A 131 -2.08 3.34 2.84
N GLU A 132 -2.47 4.58 3.09
CA GLU A 132 -2.25 5.73 2.22
C GLU A 132 -0.94 6.42 2.57
N PHE A 133 -0.02 6.49 1.62
CA PHE A 133 1.29 7.09 1.87
C PHE A 133 1.26 8.62 1.89
N CYS A 134 0.41 9.26 1.09
CA CYS A 134 0.34 10.72 0.89
C CYS A 134 1.72 11.35 0.66
N PHE A 135 2.06 11.64 -0.58
CA PHE A 135 3.39 12.15 -0.94
C PHE A 135 3.74 13.51 -0.36
N ASP A 136 2.76 14.33 0.01
CA ASP A 136 3.03 15.74 0.24
C ASP A 136 3.06 16.13 1.72
N ASN A 137 3.85 17.18 1.98
CA ASN A 137 3.97 17.84 3.28
C ASN A 137 2.89 18.86 3.56
N LEU A 138 1.96 19.07 2.66
CA LEU A 138 0.90 20.03 2.83
C LEU A 138 -0.28 19.40 3.58
N ASP A 139 -0.96 20.17 4.39
CA ASP A 139 -2.14 19.73 5.12
C ASP A 139 -3.31 19.32 4.23
N ARG A 140 -3.38 19.86 3.01
CA ARG A 140 -4.50 19.66 2.09
C ARG A 140 -4.67 18.20 1.65
N PRO A 141 -3.63 17.50 1.15
CA PRO A 141 -3.74 16.08 0.80
C PRO A 141 -4.14 15.21 1.98
N LEU A 142 -3.53 15.42 3.16
CA LEU A 142 -3.88 14.71 4.39
C LEU A 142 -5.37 14.85 4.73
N THR A 143 -5.91 16.08 4.68
CA THR A 143 -7.31 16.34 4.98
C THR A 143 -8.24 15.72 3.93
N ALA A 144 -7.90 15.84 2.64
CA ALA A 144 -8.69 15.27 1.55
C ALA A 144 -8.70 13.73 1.61
N ALA A 145 -7.55 13.09 1.85
CA ALA A 145 -7.46 11.65 2.02
C ALA A 145 -8.28 11.17 3.24
N PHE A 146 -8.15 11.84 4.38
CA PHE A 146 -8.89 11.49 5.59
C PHE A 146 -10.41 11.57 5.38
N GLU A 147 -10.92 12.67 4.83
CA GLU A 147 -12.37 12.84 4.61
C GLU A 147 -12.92 11.89 3.54
N ALA A 148 -12.14 11.61 2.48
CA ALA A 148 -12.54 10.64 1.48
C ALA A 148 -12.56 9.20 2.04
N MET A 149 -11.55 8.83 2.85
CA MET A 149 -11.48 7.53 3.52
C MET A 149 -12.63 7.34 4.51
N LYS A 150 -12.91 8.36 5.32
CA LYS A 150 -14.04 8.39 6.24
C LYS A 150 -15.39 8.23 5.52
N ARG A 151 -15.60 8.94 4.39
CA ARG A 151 -16.82 8.82 3.60
C ARG A 151 -17.01 7.43 3.00
N ALA A 152 -15.93 6.77 2.61
CA ALA A 152 -15.92 5.40 2.11
C ALA A 152 -16.03 4.35 3.21
N ASP A 153 -16.04 4.76 4.49
CA ASP A 153 -15.90 3.91 5.69
C ASP A 153 -14.72 2.93 5.62
N LEU A 154 -13.73 3.26 4.80
CA LEU A 154 -12.51 2.47 4.70
C LEU A 154 -11.74 2.54 6.01
N ARG A 155 -11.26 1.41 6.43
CA ARG A 155 -10.29 1.32 7.52
C ARG A 155 -8.93 1.72 6.98
N GLY A 156 -8.17 2.52 7.72
CA GLY A 156 -6.93 2.98 7.12
C GLY A 156 -5.82 3.42 8.05
N VAL A 157 -4.65 3.54 7.44
CA VAL A 157 -3.46 4.16 8.01
C VAL A 157 -3.01 5.24 7.04
N ILE A 158 -2.86 6.49 7.49
CA ILE A 158 -2.40 7.61 6.66
C ILE A 158 -1.01 8.04 7.11
N GLY A 159 -0.08 8.15 6.15
CA GLY A 159 1.29 8.59 6.39
C GLY A 159 1.40 10.08 6.70
N LEU A 160 2.23 10.43 7.68
CA LEU A 160 2.53 11.81 8.10
C LEU A 160 4.01 12.08 7.88
N HIS A 161 4.33 13.16 7.17
CA HIS A 161 5.71 13.47 6.76
C HIS A 161 6.40 14.54 7.61
N ASN A 162 5.66 15.31 8.39
CA ASN A 162 6.22 16.43 9.15
C ASN A 162 5.39 16.80 10.39
N GLY A 163 5.93 17.71 11.21
CA GLY A 163 5.30 18.17 12.45
C GLY A 163 3.96 18.86 12.25
N ASP A 164 3.78 19.61 11.18
CA ASP A 164 2.54 20.36 10.91
C ASP A 164 1.40 19.38 10.59
N GLN A 165 1.68 18.35 9.79
CA GLN A 165 0.72 17.27 9.53
C GLN A 165 0.37 16.49 10.81
N ILE A 166 1.33 16.28 11.71
CA ILE A 166 1.08 15.61 13.00
C ILE A 166 0.13 16.44 13.87
N GLU A 167 0.36 17.75 13.98
CA GLU A 167 -0.55 18.63 14.71
C GLU A 167 -1.95 18.68 14.07
N ARG A 168 -2.02 18.60 12.75
CA ARG A 168 -3.29 18.49 12.03
C ARG A 168 -3.97 17.16 12.31
N ALA A 169 -3.26 16.04 12.23
CA ALA A 169 -3.77 14.70 12.46
C ALA A 169 -4.39 14.51 13.86
N ARG A 170 -3.87 15.22 14.89
CA ARG A 170 -4.45 15.21 16.24
C ARG A 170 -5.91 15.69 16.29
N ARG A 171 -6.34 16.46 15.30
CA ARG A 171 -7.72 16.96 15.17
C ARG A 171 -8.59 16.09 14.27
N LEU A 172 -7.99 15.17 13.54
CA LEU A 172 -8.67 14.24 12.62
C LEU A 172 -8.90 12.92 13.37
N ILE A 173 -10.08 12.76 13.94
CA ILE A 173 -10.41 11.60 14.78
C ILE A 173 -11.47 10.74 14.09
N HIS A 174 -11.13 9.47 13.85
CA HIS A 174 -12.05 8.46 13.38
C HIS A 174 -11.65 7.07 13.95
N PRO A 175 -12.60 6.23 14.39
CA PRO A 175 -12.25 4.95 15.04
C PRO A 175 -11.55 3.96 14.12
N SER A 176 -11.77 4.07 12.80
CA SER A 176 -11.20 3.16 11.79
C SER A 176 -9.98 3.73 11.07
N ILE A 177 -9.59 5.00 11.32
CA ILE A 177 -8.46 5.64 10.65
C ILE A 177 -7.36 5.95 11.66
N ARG A 178 -6.15 5.49 11.36
CA ARG A 178 -4.94 5.67 12.16
C ARG A 178 -3.89 6.43 11.35
N PHE A 179 -2.80 6.79 12.00
CA PHE A 179 -1.69 7.48 11.36
C PHE A 179 -0.39 6.70 11.55
N ALA A 180 0.56 6.94 10.64
CA ALA A 180 1.93 6.45 10.72
C ALA A 180 2.89 7.58 10.38
N VAL A 181 4.11 7.56 10.87
CA VAL A 181 5.14 8.54 10.50
C VAL A 181 5.93 7.99 9.31
N VAL A 182 6.12 8.81 8.29
CA VAL A 182 6.85 8.43 7.08
C VAL A 182 8.31 8.81 7.21
N LEU A 183 9.21 7.86 7.01
CA LEU A 183 10.63 8.14 6.82
C LEU A 183 10.85 8.77 5.44
N PRO A 184 11.76 9.74 5.31
CA PRO A 184 12.19 10.23 4.02
C PRO A 184 12.63 9.09 3.08
N SER A 185 12.52 9.31 1.77
CA SER A 185 13.00 8.33 0.79
C SER A 185 14.49 8.03 1.02
N GLU A 186 14.94 6.83 0.63
CA GLU A 186 16.36 6.47 0.73
C GLU A 186 17.26 7.46 0.01
N GLU A 187 16.78 8.11 -1.05
CA GLU A 187 17.53 9.13 -1.80
C GLU A 187 17.82 10.38 -0.98
N ASP A 188 16.92 10.74 -0.06
CA ASP A 188 16.99 11.94 0.77
C ASP A 188 17.29 11.64 2.24
N LEU A 189 17.48 10.35 2.59
CA LEU A 189 17.72 9.94 3.96
C LEU A 189 19.10 10.40 4.44
N THR A 190 19.12 11.03 5.60
CA THR A 190 20.33 11.46 6.34
C THR A 190 20.24 10.98 7.78
N THR A 191 21.37 10.91 8.48
CA THR A 191 21.38 10.54 9.91
C THR A 191 20.48 11.46 10.72
N TYR A 192 20.44 12.75 10.40
CA TYR A 192 19.64 13.74 11.11
C TYR A 192 18.14 13.45 10.96
N ASN A 193 17.63 13.31 9.72
CA ASN A 193 16.20 13.09 9.52
C ASN A 193 15.76 11.70 9.96
N LEU A 194 16.62 10.67 9.86
CA LEU A 194 16.36 9.35 10.43
C LEU A 194 16.12 9.44 11.94
N GLN A 195 17.06 10.01 12.68
CA GLN A 195 16.98 10.11 14.16
C GLN A 195 15.74 10.90 14.59
N ASN A 196 15.46 12.03 13.93
CA ASN A 196 14.29 12.85 14.25
C ASN A 196 12.99 12.12 13.98
N THR A 197 12.88 11.45 12.86
CA THR A 197 11.65 10.73 12.48
C THR A 197 11.40 9.52 13.39
N VAL A 198 12.45 8.76 13.71
CA VAL A 198 12.36 7.62 14.65
C VAL A 198 11.95 8.10 16.05
N ARG A 199 12.57 9.17 16.55
CA ARG A 199 12.21 9.76 17.85
C ARG A 199 10.74 10.21 17.84
N LEU A 200 10.32 10.92 16.80
CA LEU A 200 8.94 11.40 16.67
C LEU A 200 7.93 10.26 16.66
N ALA A 201 8.18 9.21 15.90
CA ALA A 201 7.33 8.02 15.87
C ALA A 201 7.27 7.34 17.26
N SER A 202 8.40 7.22 17.94
CA SER A 202 8.47 6.66 19.30
C SER A 202 7.69 7.49 20.31
N ASP A 203 7.89 8.82 20.34
CA ASP A 203 7.19 9.74 21.25
C ASP A 203 5.67 9.70 21.07
N LEU A 204 5.22 9.54 19.82
CA LEU A 204 3.81 9.47 19.46
C LEU A 204 3.25 8.04 19.51
N LYS A 205 4.09 7.03 19.67
CA LYS A 205 3.72 5.60 19.58
C LYS A 205 3.03 5.25 18.25
N LEU A 206 3.50 5.86 17.16
CA LEU A 206 3.02 5.61 15.81
C LEU A 206 3.95 4.65 15.07
N PRO A 207 3.41 3.83 14.16
CA PRO A 207 4.23 3.01 13.26
C PRO A 207 5.02 3.89 12.29
N LEU A 208 6.10 3.33 11.73
CA LEU A 208 6.90 3.94 10.68
C LEU A 208 6.53 3.36 9.32
N ILE A 209 6.60 4.18 8.28
CA ILE A 209 6.53 3.74 6.88
C ILE A 209 7.85 4.11 6.20
N ILE A 210 8.41 3.18 5.40
CA ILE A 210 9.61 3.42 4.60
C ILE A 210 9.55 2.68 3.27
N HIS A 211 9.99 3.34 2.20
CA HIS A 211 10.37 2.68 0.95
C HIS A 211 11.79 2.14 1.08
N SER A 212 11.98 0.84 0.87
CA SER A 212 13.25 0.15 1.05
C SER A 212 13.73 -0.49 -0.26
N GLY A 213 14.86 -0.05 -0.77
CA GLY A 213 15.50 -0.64 -1.94
C GLY A 213 14.72 -0.47 -3.24
N GLU A 214 13.90 0.58 -3.38
CA GLU A 214 13.10 0.80 -4.59
C GLU A 214 13.95 1.19 -5.79
N THR A 215 14.97 2.02 -5.56
CA THR A 215 15.81 2.57 -6.64
C THR A 215 17.29 2.30 -6.42
N LYS A 216 18.04 2.13 -7.52
CA LYS A 216 19.51 2.01 -7.46
C LYS A 216 20.14 3.25 -6.83
N ARG A 217 19.57 4.44 -7.09
CA ARG A 217 20.05 5.71 -6.51
C ARG A 217 19.84 5.74 -5.00
N GLY A 218 18.69 5.28 -4.51
CA GLY A 218 18.43 5.14 -3.07
C GLY A 218 19.48 4.25 -2.41
N LEU A 219 19.71 3.07 -2.98
CA LEU A 219 20.71 2.12 -2.47
C LEU A 219 22.14 2.72 -2.48
N GLU A 220 22.52 3.44 -3.55
CA GLU A 220 23.81 4.15 -3.61
C GLU A 220 23.93 5.23 -2.53
N ASN A 221 22.83 5.97 -2.25
CA ASN A 221 22.81 6.95 -1.18
C ASN A 221 22.95 6.30 0.20
N MET A 222 22.28 5.17 0.41
CA MET A 222 22.42 4.37 1.64
C MET A 222 23.87 3.91 1.85
N ARG A 223 24.53 3.37 0.81
CA ARG A 223 25.92 2.97 0.87
C ARG A 223 26.87 4.14 1.17
N ARG A 224 26.64 5.29 0.52
CA ARG A 224 27.48 6.49 0.70
C ARG A 224 27.34 7.13 2.07
N ASN A 225 26.11 7.29 2.56
CA ASN A 225 25.83 8.05 3.78
C ASN A 225 25.85 7.19 5.05
N PHE A 226 25.50 5.91 4.94
CA PHE A 226 25.36 5.01 6.09
C PHE A 226 26.30 3.81 6.04
N GLN A 227 26.92 3.51 4.86
CA GLN A 227 27.72 2.31 4.63
C GLN A 227 26.98 1.00 4.99
N ARG A 228 25.66 1.03 4.85
CA ARG A 228 24.73 -0.05 5.21
C ARG A 228 23.62 -0.13 4.18
N SER A 229 23.00 -1.31 4.03
CA SER A 229 21.69 -1.44 3.42
C SER A 229 20.62 -0.87 4.36
N THR A 230 19.45 -0.55 3.82
CA THR A 230 18.31 -0.10 4.62
C THR A 230 17.91 -1.17 5.64
N VAL A 231 17.92 -2.45 5.25
CA VAL A 231 17.58 -3.56 6.15
C VAL A 231 18.55 -3.61 7.35
N LYS A 232 19.86 -3.51 7.10
CA LYS A 232 20.88 -3.46 8.17
C LYS A 232 20.69 -2.24 9.06
N LEU A 233 20.44 -1.07 8.47
CA LEU A 233 20.19 0.16 9.22
C LEU A 233 18.97 0.04 10.14
N LEU A 234 17.84 -0.47 9.62
CA LEU A 234 16.62 -0.69 10.40
C LEU A 234 16.86 -1.71 11.54
N TYR A 235 17.64 -2.75 11.27
CA TYR A 235 17.99 -3.77 12.27
C TYR A 235 18.87 -3.20 13.38
N GLU A 236 19.95 -2.49 13.06
CA GLU A 236 20.87 -1.87 14.01
C GLU A 236 20.15 -0.87 14.94
N HIS A 237 19.15 -0.16 14.40
CA HIS A 237 18.29 0.76 15.16
C HIS A 237 17.09 0.08 15.84
N ARG A 238 16.99 -1.26 15.80
CA ARG A 238 15.90 -2.06 16.39
C ARG A 238 14.49 -1.69 15.89
N LEU A 239 14.39 -1.13 14.69
CA LEU A 239 13.12 -0.64 14.18
C LEU A 239 12.16 -1.77 13.77
N PHE A 240 12.66 -2.99 13.55
CA PHE A 240 11.82 -4.17 13.38
C PHE A 240 11.13 -4.65 14.67
N GLU A 241 11.57 -4.19 15.85
CA GLU A 241 10.89 -4.44 17.12
C GLU A 241 9.66 -3.52 17.30
N SER A 242 9.58 -2.43 16.55
CA SER A 242 8.43 -1.54 16.46
C SER A 242 7.58 -1.86 15.24
N SER A 243 6.37 -1.30 15.17
CA SER A 243 5.54 -1.40 13.96
C SER A 243 6.20 -0.64 12.81
N ILE A 244 6.70 -1.36 11.82
CA ILE A 244 7.26 -0.78 10.60
C ILE A 244 6.60 -1.36 9.36
N LEU A 245 6.21 -0.50 8.45
CA LEU A 245 5.70 -0.80 7.11
C LEU A 245 6.83 -0.53 6.12
N ALA A 246 7.65 -1.54 5.86
CA ALA A 246 8.74 -1.43 4.90
C ALA A 246 8.30 -2.03 3.56
N VAL A 247 8.41 -1.24 2.50
CA VAL A 247 7.83 -1.50 1.18
C VAL A 247 8.94 -1.68 0.13
N HIS A 248 8.67 -2.46 -0.91
CA HIS A 248 9.48 -2.78 -2.09
C HIS A 248 10.53 -3.85 -1.87
N PHE A 249 11.61 -3.62 -1.15
CA PHE A 249 12.74 -4.55 -0.97
C PHE A 249 13.35 -5.03 -2.30
N ALA A 250 13.28 -4.22 -3.35
CA ALA A 250 13.73 -4.62 -4.69
C ALA A 250 15.25 -4.82 -4.77
N ALA A 251 16.01 -4.04 -4.02
CA ALA A 251 17.48 -4.10 -3.98
C ALA A 251 17.96 -4.52 -2.58
N LEU A 252 18.03 -5.82 -2.35
CA LEU A 252 18.58 -6.42 -1.13
C LEU A 252 20.09 -6.65 -1.28
N GLU A 253 20.84 -6.44 -0.20
CA GLU A 253 22.25 -6.78 -0.11
C GLU A 253 22.46 -8.18 0.50
N PRO A 254 23.66 -8.78 0.30
CA PRO A 254 23.99 -10.04 0.95
C PRO A 254 23.77 -9.97 2.48
N GLY A 255 23.03 -10.94 3.02
CA GLY A 255 22.69 -11.02 4.43
C GLY A 255 21.38 -10.31 4.83
N ASP A 256 20.80 -9.44 4.00
CA ASP A 256 19.54 -8.76 4.31
C ASP A 256 18.38 -9.75 4.48
N VAL A 257 18.31 -10.75 3.62
CA VAL A 257 17.26 -11.80 3.70
C VAL A 257 17.36 -12.58 5.01
N ASP A 258 18.58 -12.86 5.49
CA ASP A 258 18.79 -13.53 6.77
C ASP A 258 18.33 -12.67 7.95
N ILE A 259 18.58 -11.36 7.89
CA ILE A 259 18.09 -10.41 8.89
C ILE A 259 16.56 -10.43 8.90
N LEU A 260 15.92 -10.25 7.74
CA LEU A 260 14.47 -10.23 7.60
C LEU A 260 13.82 -11.51 8.16
N ALA A 261 14.42 -12.67 7.87
CA ALA A 261 13.96 -13.96 8.42
C ALA A 261 14.10 -14.02 9.94
N ASN A 262 15.25 -13.59 10.49
CA ASN A 262 15.53 -13.64 11.93
C ASN A 262 14.60 -12.74 12.76
N VAL A 263 14.20 -11.60 12.21
CA VAL A 263 13.26 -10.67 12.88
C VAL A 263 11.79 -10.95 12.57
N ASN A 264 11.50 -12.01 11.84
CA ASN A 264 10.14 -12.36 11.35
C ASN A 264 9.47 -11.16 10.65
N ALA A 265 10.22 -10.46 9.81
CA ALA A 265 9.72 -9.30 9.07
C ALA A 265 8.55 -9.68 8.15
N ARG A 266 7.67 -8.71 7.93
CA ARG A 266 6.69 -8.74 6.83
C ARG A 266 7.17 -7.84 5.72
N VAL A 267 7.35 -8.42 4.55
CA VAL A 267 7.86 -7.72 3.37
C VAL A 267 6.69 -7.33 2.49
N ILE A 268 6.47 -6.03 2.31
CA ILE A 268 5.39 -5.51 1.46
C ILE A 268 5.94 -5.35 0.04
N LEU A 269 5.48 -6.19 -0.86
CA LEU A 269 5.82 -6.16 -2.28
C LEU A 269 4.74 -5.45 -3.08
N THR A 270 5.15 -4.81 -4.16
CA THR A 270 4.26 -4.07 -5.06
C THR A 270 4.43 -4.55 -6.51
N PRO A 271 4.10 -5.82 -6.80
CA PRO A 271 4.55 -6.50 -8.01
C PRO A 271 4.03 -5.85 -9.29
N ARG A 272 2.78 -5.35 -9.32
CA ARG A 272 2.25 -4.61 -10.46
C ARG A 272 3.01 -3.29 -10.71
N SER A 273 3.25 -2.55 -9.63
CA SER A 273 3.93 -1.25 -9.71
C SER A 273 5.36 -1.37 -10.22
N VAL A 274 6.07 -2.43 -9.85
CA VAL A 274 7.41 -2.75 -10.36
C VAL A 274 7.43 -2.79 -11.89
N PHE A 275 6.46 -3.45 -12.52
CA PHE A 275 6.36 -3.49 -13.98
C PHE A 275 6.01 -2.12 -14.58
N LEU A 276 5.12 -1.37 -13.96
CA LEU A 276 4.75 -0.02 -14.42
C LEU A 276 5.90 0.97 -14.32
N LYS A 277 6.65 0.91 -13.23
CA LYS A 277 7.79 1.79 -12.95
C LYS A 277 9.08 1.32 -13.65
N GLY A 278 9.16 0.06 -14.11
CA GLY A 278 10.37 -0.53 -14.68
C GLY A 278 11.51 -0.62 -13.65
N THR A 279 11.16 -0.85 -12.39
CA THR A 279 12.11 -1.07 -11.28
C THR A 279 12.42 -2.55 -11.11
N ASP A 280 13.45 -2.86 -10.33
CA ASP A 280 13.79 -4.24 -10.00
C ASP A 280 12.77 -4.83 -9.00
N HIS A 281 12.72 -6.14 -8.88
CA HIS A 281 11.92 -6.86 -7.90
C HIS A 281 12.83 -7.77 -7.07
N PRO A 282 12.45 -8.07 -5.81
CA PRO A 282 13.25 -8.95 -4.97
C PRO A 282 13.21 -10.40 -5.46
N SER A 283 14.14 -11.21 -4.96
CA SER A 283 14.08 -12.65 -5.11
C SER A 283 12.93 -13.21 -4.29
N VAL A 284 11.78 -13.45 -4.94
CA VAL A 284 10.61 -14.09 -4.30
C VAL A 284 10.98 -15.50 -3.80
N THR A 285 11.83 -16.22 -4.56
CA THR A 285 12.35 -17.54 -4.17
C THR A 285 13.07 -17.48 -2.83
N GLU A 286 13.99 -16.53 -2.64
CA GLU A 286 14.71 -16.40 -1.37
C GLU A 286 13.79 -16.05 -0.22
N LEU A 287 12.83 -15.12 -0.42
CA LEU A 287 11.87 -14.75 0.61
C LEU A 287 11.04 -15.96 1.06
N LEU A 288 10.47 -16.71 0.13
CA LEU A 288 9.63 -17.86 0.45
C LEU A 288 10.41 -19.02 1.04
N GLN A 289 11.63 -19.32 0.54
CA GLN A 289 12.49 -20.36 1.11
C GLN A 289 12.92 -20.09 2.55
N ARG A 290 12.99 -18.82 2.94
CA ARG A 290 13.28 -18.38 4.31
C ARG A 290 12.03 -18.21 5.18
N ASN A 291 10.85 -18.58 4.67
CA ASN A 291 9.55 -18.40 5.34
C ASN A 291 9.27 -16.94 5.75
N ILE A 292 9.76 -15.97 4.99
CA ILE A 292 9.46 -14.56 5.22
C ILE A 292 8.02 -14.30 4.77
N SER A 293 7.23 -13.68 5.63
CA SER A 293 5.85 -13.31 5.31
C SER A 293 5.82 -12.25 4.22
N VAL A 294 5.21 -12.57 3.07
CA VAL A 294 5.02 -11.67 1.96
C VAL A 294 3.61 -11.07 2.01
N VAL A 295 3.53 -9.77 1.80
CA VAL A 295 2.30 -8.98 1.67
C VAL A 295 2.31 -8.33 0.30
N LEU A 296 1.17 -8.30 -0.39
CA LEU A 296 1.04 -7.64 -1.68
C LEU A 296 0.27 -6.33 -1.53
N ALA A 297 0.77 -5.28 -2.16
CA ALA A 297 0.20 -3.94 -2.12
C ALA A 297 0.25 -3.26 -3.48
N SER A 298 -0.53 -2.20 -3.66
CA SER A 298 -0.74 -1.57 -4.97
C SER A 298 0.34 -0.56 -5.35
N ASP A 299 0.82 0.23 -4.40
CA ASP A 299 1.76 1.33 -4.61
C ASP A 299 1.25 2.32 -5.66
N TRP A 300 1.75 2.28 -6.89
CA TRP A 300 1.38 3.21 -7.95
C TRP A 300 0.31 2.64 -8.87
N GLY A 301 -0.79 3.36 -9.02
CA GLY A 301 -1.95 2.99 -9.83
C GLY A 301 -3.23 2.87 -9.01
N VAL A 302 -4.16 2.03 -9.46
CA VAL A 302 -5.38 1.74 -8.68
C VAL A 302 -5.15 0.57 -7.74
N ALA A 303 -5.82 0.60 -6.61
CA ALA A 303 -5.85 -0.53 -5.68
C ALA A 303 -6.62 -1.69 -6.34
N ASP A 304 -5.90 -2.67 -6.86
CA ASP A 304 -6.45 -3.90 -7.44
C ASP A 304 -5.64 -5.11 -6.96
N PRO A 305 -6.13 -5.82 -5.92
CA PRO A 305 -5.46 -6.99 -5.38
C PRO A 305 -5.25 -8.11 -6.41
N PHE A 306 -6.18 -8.29 -7.35
CA PHE A 306 -6.08 -9.33 -8.38
C PHE A 306 -4.93 -9.08 -9.35
N GLU A 307 -4.72 -7.82 -9.76
CA GLU A 307 -3.57 -7.48 -10.61
C GLU A 307 -2.24 -7.71 -9.87
N ASN A 308 -2.17 -7.39 -8.58
CA ASN A 308 -0.98 -7.65 -7.77
C ASN A 308 -0.72 -9.15 -7.61
N ILE A 309 -1.75 -9.95 -7.38
CA ILE A 309 -1.64 -11.41 -7.30
C ILE A 309 -1.12 -11.98 -8.63
N ARG A 310 -1.70 -11.59 -9.78
CA ARG A 310 -1.25 -12.07 -11.10
C ARG A 310 0.20 -11.69 -11.39
N ALA A 311 0.57 -10.44 -11.09
CA ALA A 311 1.95 -9.99 -11.26
C ALA A 311 2.92 -10.77 -10.35
N PHE A 312 2.55 -11.02 -9.09
CA PHE A 312 3.33 -11.82 -8.15
C PHE A 312 3.50 -13.26 -8.64
N VAL A 313 2.40 -13.91 -9.05
CA VAL A 313 2.43 -15.29 -9.60
C VAL A 313 3.34 -15.36 -10.83
N SER A 314 3.31 -14.36 -11.72
CA SER A 314 4.17 -14.28 -12.89
C SER A 314 5.65 -14.14 -12.52
N ILE A 315 5.98 -13.31 -11.52
CA ILE A 315 7.35 -13.19 -10.99
C ILE A 315 7.81 -14.50 -10.38
N ALA A 316 6.99 -15.11 -9.54
CA ALA A 316 7.29 -16.37 -8.86
C ALA A 316 7.53 -17.50 -9.86
N ALA A 317 6.67 -17.66 -10.86
CA ALA A 317 6.84 -18.64 -11.93
C ALA A 317 8.13 -18.41 -12.74
N GLY A 318 8.44 -17.15 -13.07
CA GLY A 318 9.69 -16.77 -13.72
C GLY A 318 10.95 -17.08 -12.90
N GLN A 319 10.81 -17.18 -11.57
CA GLN A 319 11.87 -17.60 -10.64
C GLN A 319 11.84 -19.09 -10.29
N GLY A 320 11.00 -19.89 -10.98
CA GLY A 320 10.93 -21.35 -10.83
C GLY A 320 10.11 -21.84 -9.63
N ILE A 321 9.22 -21.02 -9.08
CA ILE A 321 8.30 -21.40 -8.01
C ILE A 321 7.03 -21.96 -8.65
N ASP A 322 6.69 -23.21 -8.33
CA ASP A 322 5.57 -23.96 -8.91
C ASP A 322 4.53 -24.44 -7.87
N ASN A 323 4.76 -24.16 -6.59
CA ASN A 323 3.98 -24.68 -5.47
C ASN A 323 3.20 -23.61 -4.69
N LEU A 324 2.81 -22.52 -5.33
CA LEU A 324 1.96 -21.50 -4.72
C LEU A 324 0.53 -22.02 -4.51
N HIS A 325 0.01 -21.87 -3.30
CA HIS A 325 -1.37 -22.22 -3.01
C HIS A 325 -2.29 -21.00 -3.08
N GLY A 326 -3.51 -21.17 -3.60
CA GLY A 326 -4.48 -20.09 -3.73
C GLY A 326 -4.81 -19.41 -2.41
N GLU A 327 -4.83 -20.16 -1.31
CA GLU A 327 -5.04 -19.61 0.02
C GLU A 327 -3.90 -18.67 0.46
N ASP A 328 -2.64 -19.02 0.15
CA ASP A 328 -1.50 -18.15 0.49
C ASP A 328 -1.60 -16.81 -0.26
N LEU A 329 -2.03 -16.83 -1.53
CA LEU A 329 -2.27 -15.62 -2.32
C LEU A 329 -3.36 -14.72 -1.70
N VAL A 330 -4.47 -15.33 -1.25
CA VAL A 330 -5.53 -14.57 -0.54
C VAL A 330 -5.00 -14.03 0.78
N ARG A 331 -4.22 -14.80 1.53
CA ARG A 331 -3.64 -14.37 2.81
C ARG A 331 -2.69 -13.18 2.64
N MET A 332 -1.92 -13.11 1.55
CA MET A 332 -1.00 -12.00 1.26
C MET A 332 -1.72 -10.64 1.12
N VAL A 333 -3.00 -10.66 0.71
CA VAL A 333 -3.84 -9.45 0.54
C VAL A 333 -4.94 -9.34 1.59
N THR A 334 -4.91 -10.16 2.64
CA THR A 334 -5.89 -10.14 3.75
C THR A 334 -5.19 -10.20 5.10
N CYS A 335 -5.07 -11.38 5.71
CA CYS A 335 -4.60 -11.53 7.09
C CYS A 335 -3.12 -11.14 7.27
N GLU A 336 -2.23 -11.43 6.32
CA GLU A 336 -0.82 -11.01 6.43
C GLU A 336 -0.69 -9.48 6.25
N ALA A 337 -1.46 -8.89 5.31
CA ALA A 337 -1.53 -7.44 5.16
C ALA A 337 -2.13 -6.76 6.40
N ALA A 338 -3.19 -7.33 6.99
CA ALA A 338 -3.76 -6.83 8.25
C ALA A 338 -2.76 -6.89 9.42
N LYS A 339 -1.93 -7.93 9.49
CA LYS A 339 -0.85 -8.03 10.47
C LYS A 339 0.22 -6.96 10.25
N ALA A 340 0.58 -6.71 8.99
CA ALA A 340 1.52 -5.64 8.66
C ALA A 340 1.02 -4.27 9.15
N LEU A 341 -0.27 -3.98 8.94
CA LEU A 341 -0.90 -2.73 9.40
C LEU A 341 -1.22 -2.69 10.90
N GLY A 342 -1.00 -3.77 11.65
CA GLY A 342 -1.34 -3.86 13.08
C GLY A 342 -2.86 -3.81 13.36
N ILE A 343 -3.70 -4.24 12.39
CA ILE A 343 -5.16 -4.25 12.49
C ILE A 343 -5.75 -5.67 12.52
N HIS A 344 -4.92 -6.69 12.57
CA HIS A 344 -5.30 -8.11 12.45
C HIS A 344 -6.23 -8.62 13.56
N GLU A 345 -6.22 -7.98 14.73
CA GLU A 345 -7.17 -8.28 15.79
C GLU A 345 -8.62 -7.91 15.41
N SER A 346 -8.78 -7.01 14.44
CA SER A 346 -10.09 -6.52 14.02
C SER A 346 -10.52 -7.08 12.66
N VAL A 347 -9.61 -7.29 11.70
CA VAL A 347 -9.93 -7.66 10.32
C VAL A 347 -8.89 -8.62 9.72
N GLY A 348 -9.06 -8.99 8.45
CA GLY A 348 -8.14 -9.82 7.68
C GLY A 348 -8.43 -11.32 7.74
N SER A 349 -9.36 -11.74 8.58
CA SER A 349 -9.88 -13.11 8.64
C SER A 349 -11.31 -13.12 9.13
N LEU A 350 -12.08 -14.17 8.76
CA LEU A 350 -13.45 -14.35 9.19
C LEU A 350 -13.48 -15.21 10.47
N GLU A 351 -13.29 -14.56 11.59
CA GLU A 351 -13.27 -15.17 12.92
C GLU A 351 -14.29 -14.48 13.84
N THR A 352 -14.79 -15.23 14.81
CA THR A 352 -15.74 -14.69 15.81
C THR A 352 -15.16 -13.43 16.49
N ASN A 353 -15.98 -12.41 16.62
CA ASN A 353 -15.70 -11.07 17.16
C ASN A 353 -14.86 -10.15 16.28
N LYS A 354 -14.32 -10.59 15.15
CA LYS A 354 -13.74 -9.66 14.18
C LYS A 354 -14.82 -8.88 13.44
N LYS A 355 -14.45 -7.74 12.89
CA LYS A 355 -15.35 -6.92 12.09
C LYS A 355 -15.80 -7.71 10.86
N ALA A 356 -17.05 -7.52 10.48
CA ALA A 356 -17.62 -8.15 9.32
C ALA A 356 -17.24 -7.36 8.06
N ASP A 357 -15.95 -7.44 7.69
CA ASP A 357 -15.39 -6.91 6.47
C ASP A 357 -15.22 -8.09 5.50
N LEU A 358 -16.04 -8.13 4.44
CA LEU A 358 -16.13 -9.25 3.48
C LEU A 358 -16.11 -8.75 2.04
N THR A 359 -15.49 -9.54 1.18
CA THR A 359 -15.54 -9.36 -0.27
C THR A 359 -16.18 -10.57 -0.92
N PHE A 360 -17.14 -10.34 -1.78
CA PHE A 360 -17.86 -11.37 -2.53
C PHE A 360 -17.43 -11.31 -3.98
N ILE A 361 -16.93 -12.42 -4.49
CA ILE A 361 -16.47 -12.59 -5.88
C ILE A 361 -17.50 -13.46 -6.59
N ASP A 362 -18.13 -12.93 -7.63
CA ASP A 362 -19.09 -13.68 -8.46
C ASP A 362 -18.35 -14.64 -9.38
N CYS A 363 -18.51 -15.95 -9.13
CA CYS A 363 -17.95 -17.02 -9.89
C CYS A 363 -18.95 -17.68 -10.85
N SER A 364 -20.11 -17.06 -11.10
CA SER A 364 -21.16 -17.59 -11.99
C SER A 364 -20.83 -17.42 -13.47
N SER A 365 -19.88 -16.55 -13.80
CA SER A 365 -19.43 -16.30 -15.18
C SER A 365 -18.84 -17.58 -15.83
N PRO A 366 -19.05 -17.80 -17.14
CA PRO A 366 -18.43 -18.90 -17.90
C PRO A 366 -16.90 -18.98 -17.77
N ARG A 367 -16.22 -17.89 -17.45
CA ARG A 367 -14.77 -17.84 -17.18
C ARG A 367 -14.37 -18.80 -16.03
N PHE A 368 -15.24 -18.97 -15.05
CA PHE A 368 -15.04 -19.87 -13.92
C PHE A 368 -15.66 -21.24 -14.12
N ALA A 369 -16.13 -21.57 -15.33
CA ALA A 369 -16.74 -22.84 -15.63
C ALA A 369 -15.77 -24.00 -15.39
N GLY A 370 -16.26 -25.09 -14.78
CA GLY A 370 -15.47 -26.28 -14.48
C GLY A 370 -14.66 -26.21 -13.17
N LEU A 371 -14.54 -25.06 -12.51
CA LEU A 371 -13.82 -24.97 -11.23
C LEU A 371 -14.53 -25.74 -10.11
N ALA A 372 -15.85 -25.83 -10.15
CA ALA A 372 -16.65 -26.60 -9.17
C ALA A 372 -16.32 -28.10 -9.12
N HIS A 373 -15.66 -28.65 -10.16
CA HIS A 373 -15.25 -30.05 -10.25
C HIS A 373 -13.80 -30.28 -9.84
N ARG A 374 -13.09 -29.26 -9.38
CA ARG A 374 -11.70 -29.36 -8.94
C ARG A 374 -11.61 -29.45 -7.42
N GLU A 375 -10.47 -29.97 -6.94
CA GLU A 375 -10.13 -29.86 -5.53
C GLU A 375 -10.22 -28.40 -5.05
N PRO A 376 -10.80 -28.12 -3.86
CA PRO A 376 -11.07 -26.78 -3.40
C PRO A 376 -9.86 -25.82 -3.45
N ALA A 377 -8.68 -26.31 -3.05
CA ALA A 377 -7.46 -25.50 -3.07
C ALA A 377 -7.05 -25.12 -4.51
N SER A 378 -7.17 -26.06 -5.46
CA SER A 378 -6.87 -25.80 -6.88
C SER A 378 -7.93 -24.90 -7.52
N ALA A 379 -9.20 -25.05 -7.13
CA ALA A 379 -10.29 -24.17 -7.57
C ALA A 379 -10.05 -22.74 -7.07
N LEU A 380 -9.65 -22.57 -5.81
CA LEU A 380 -9.33 -21.27 -5.24
C LEU A 380 -8.17 -20.59 -5.98
N ALA A 381 -7.06 -21.30 -6.22
CA ALA A 381 -5.91 -20.76 -6.95
C ALA A 381 -6.33 -20.25 -8.33
N SER A 382 -7.09 -21.07 -9.09
CA SER A 382 -7.59 -20.68 -10.40
C SER A 382 -8.55 -19.48 -10.32
N THR A 383 -9.49 -19.48 -9.36
CA THR A 383 -10.44 -18.39 -9.18
C THR A 383 -9.71 -17.07 -8.92
N ILE A 384 -8.80 -17.05 -7.96
CA ILE A 384 -8.09 -15.82 -7.57
C ILE A 384 -7.15 -15.31 -8.66
N SER A 385 -6.55 -16.20 -9.44
CA SER A 385 -5.68 -15.83 -10.56
C SER A 385 -6.46 -15.27 -11.74
N GLU A 386 -7.68 -15.73 -11.97
CA GLU A 386 -8.54 -15.31 -13.09
C GLU A 386 -9.46 -14.13 -12.73
N ALA A 387 -9.84 -13.98 -11.47
CA ALA A 387 -10.73 -12.93 -11.02
C ALA A 387 -10.15 -11.52 -11.27
N THR A 388 -11.04 -10.57 -11.45
CA THR A 388 -10.73 -9.14 -11.63
C THR A 388 -11.65 -8.32 -10.73
N TYR A 389 -11.39 -7.02 -10.60
CA TYR A 389 -12.29 -6.12 -9.87
C TYR A 389 -13.76 -6.17 -10.38
N ARG A 390 -13.98 -6.56 -11.65
CA ARG A 390 -15.32 -6.68 -12.24
C ARG A 390 -16.12 -7.87 -11.71
N ASP A 391 -15.42 -8.85 -11.14
CA ASP A 391 -16.05 -10.03 -10.56
C ASP A 391 -16.41 -9.79 -9.07
N VAL A 392 -15.98 -8.68 -8.47
CA VAL A 392 -16.39 -8.27 -7.13
C VAL A 392 -17.84 -7.77 -7.19
N SER A 393 -18.77 -8.58 -6.72
CA SER A 393 -20.19 -8.25 -6.74
C SER A 393 -20.62 -7.41 -5.54
N ASP A 394 -20.10 -7.73 -4.35
CA ASP A 394 -20.49 -7.04 -3.13
C ASP A 394 -19.28 -6.88 -2.21
N VAL A 395 -19.28 -5.79 -1.44
CA VAL A 395 -18.28 -5.52 -0.40
C VAL A 395 -18.99 -5.04 0.86
N MET A 396 -18.65 -5.66 1.96
CA MET A 396 -19.20 -5.34 3.27
C MET A 396 -18.08 -4.81 4.17
N ILE A 397 -18.34 -3.71 4.86
CA ILE A 397 -17.45 -3.12 5.87
C ILE A 397 -18.26 -2.92 7.14
N ASN A 398 -17.73 -3.38 8.27
CA ASN A 398 -18.44 -3.31 9.55
C ASN A 398 -19.86 -3.89 9.48
N GLY A 399 -20.08 -4.94 8.66
CA GLY A 399 -21.36 -5.59 8.49
C GLY A 399 -22.36 -4.89 7.57
N GLU A 400 -22.03 -3.73 6.99
CA GLU A 400 -22.88 -2.99 6.06
C GLU A 400 -22.32 -3.04 4.63
N PHE A 401 -23.21 -3.04 3.62
CA PHE A 401 -22.79 -3.06 2.22
C PHE A 401 -22.33 -1.68 1.74
N PHE A 402 -21.12 -1.62 1.21
CA PHE A 402 -20.55 -0.45 0.52
C PHE A 402 -20.46 -0.65 -0.99
N VAL A 403 -20.41 -1.90 -1.44
CA VAL A 403 -20.67 -2.30 -2.81
C VAL A 403 -21.79 -3.33 -2.78
N ARG A 404 -22.81 -3.15 -3.61
CA ARG A 404 -23.92 -4.08 -3.75
C ARG A 404 -24.21 -4.27 -5.23
N GLU A 405 -24.29 -5.52 -5.69
CA GLU A 405 -24.56 -5.84 -7.10
C GLU A 405 -23.68 -5.00 -8.07
N HIS A 406 -22.38 -4.97 -7.80
CA HIS A 406 -21.37 -4.21 -8.53
C HIS A 406 -21.46 -2.67 -8.42
N HIS A 407 -22.36 -2.10 -7.64
CA HIS A 407 -22.51 -0.65 -7.49
C HIS A 407 -21.96 -0.17 -6.17
N VAL A 408 -21.14 0.88 -6.19
CA VAL A 408 -20.67 1.55 -4.96
C VAL A 408 -21.81 2.40 -4.40
N MET A 409 -22.15 2.19 -3.12
CA MET A 409 -23.30 2.81 -2.48
C MET A 409 -23.03 4.24 -1.99
N THR A 410 -21.77 4.61 -1.81
CA THR A 410 -21.37 5.88 -1.18
C THR A 410 -21.06 6.99 -2.16
N TYR A 411 -20.87 6.65 -3.44
CA TYR A 411 -20.54 7.58 -4.52
C TYR A 411 -21.38 7.28 -5.75
N SER A 412 -21.84 8.34 -6.42
CA SER A 412 -22.35 8.22 -7.79
C SER A 412 -21.18 8.02 -8.76
N GLU A 413 -21.16 6.92 -9.50
CA GLU A 413 -20.13 6.66 -10.51
C GLU A 413 -20.13 7.74 -11.60
N GLU A 414 -21.32 8.19 -12.02
CA GLU A 414 -21.50 9.22 -13.06
C GLU A 414 -20.95 10.58 -12.59
N ASP A 415 -21.30 11.01 -11.37
CA ASP A 415 -20.83 12.28 -10.84
C ASP A 415 -19.31 12.27 -10.65
N LEU A 416 -18.76 11.17 -10.10
CA LEU A 416 -17.32 11.04 -9.88
C LEU A 416 -16.56 11.00 -11.21
N ALA A 417 -17.09 10.34 -12.23
CA ALA A 417 -16.50 10.32 -13.57
C ALA A 417 -16.47 11.73 -14.18
N LYS A 418 -17.56 12.49 -14.05
CA LYS A 418 -17.65 13.89 -14.51
C LYS A 418 -16.65 14.79 -13.78
N GLU A 419 -16.65 14.77 -12.46
CA GLU A 419 -15.70 15.55 -11.64
C GLU A 419 -14.25 15.21 -11.95
N SER A 420 -13.95 13.93 -12.15
CA SER A 420 -12.61 13.47 -12.52
C SER A 420 -12.18 13.96 -13.91
N ALA A 421 -13.12 13.97 -14.87
CA ALA A 421 -12.87 14.51 -16.21
C ALA A 421 -12.64 16.04 -16.17
N GLU A 422 -13.41 16.77 -15.38
CA GLU A 422 -13.22 18.21 -15.18
C GLU A 422 -11.85 18.51 -14.54
N LEU A 423 -11.47 17.76 -13.52
CA LEU A 423 -10.14 17.88 -12.89
C LEU A 423 -9.02 17.54 -13.89
N MET A 424 -9.15 16.45 -14.64
CA MET A 424 -8.17 16.09 -15.65
C MET A 424 -7.99 17.19 -16.71
N ASN A 425 -9.08 17.87 -17.10
CA ASN A 425 -9.01 19.02 -18.01
C ASN A 425 -8.22 20.18 -17.38
N LYS A 426 -8.43 20.50 -16.09
CA LYS A 426 -7.64 21.53 -15.39
C LYS A 426 -6.16 21.19 -15.39
N VAL A 427 -5.80 19.95 -15.03
CA VAL A 427 -4.41 19.48 -15.07
C VAL A 427 -3.82 19.59 -16.47
N HIS A 428 -4.54 19.12 -17.48
CA HIS A 428 -4.08 19.18 -18.87
C HIS A 428 -3.87 20.62 -19.35
N GLN A 429 -4.80 21.53 -19.08
CA GLN A 429 -4.65 22.96 -19.41
C GLN A 429 -3.41 23.56 -18.75
N TYR A 430 -3.16 23.27 -17.46
CA TYR A 430 -1.95 23.71 -16.77
C TYR A 430 -0.67 23.17 -17.44
N VAL A 431 -0.65 21.88 -17.77
CA VAL A 431 0.49 21.26 -18.45
C VAL A 431 0.78 21.89 -19.81
N VAL A 432 -0.26 22.20 -20.60
CA VAL A 432 -0.15 22.80 -21.94
C VAL A 432 0.24 24.29 -21.86
N ALA A 433 -0.43 25.08 -21.01
CA ALA A 433 -0.17 26.52 -20.87
C ALA A 433 1.30 26.80 -20.56
N GLN A 434 1.93 25.98 -19.70
CA GLN A 434 3.31 26.11 -19.35
C GLN A 434 4.29 25.72 -20.52
N LYS A 435 3.86 24.90 -21.49
CA LYS A 435 4.64 24.62 -22.72
C LYS A 435 4.76 25.88 -23.59
N VAL A 436 3.69 26.65 -23.69
CA VAL A 436 3.64 27.85 -24.53
C VAL A 436 4.47 29.00 -23.93
N ALA A 437 4.47 29.16 -22.62
CA ALA A 437 5.20 30.21 -21.93
C ALA A 437 6.74 30.12 -22.04
N ARG A 438 7.30 28.97 -22.46
CA ARG A 438 8.73 28.72 -22.59
C ARG A 438 9.24 28.65 -24.05
N VAL A 439 8.40 28.91 -25.06
CA VAL A 439 8.92 29.10 -26.42
C VAL A 439 9.43 30.53 -26.49
N PRO A 440 10.75 30.78 -26.55
CA PRO A 440 11.24 32.14 -26.79
C PRO A 440 10.66 32.60 -28.12
N SER A 441 10.12 33.80 -28.18
CA SER A 441 9.72 34.39 -29.46
C SER A 441 10.94 34.39 -30.36
N PHE A 442 10.81 33.84 -31.56
CA PHE A 442 11.87 33.73 -32.58
C PHE A 442 12.45 35.06 -33.07
N SER A 443 12.20 36.16 -32.41
CA SER A 443 12.62 37.51 -32.78
C SER A 443 14.01 37.94 -32.25
N LYS A 444 14.79 37.04 -31.63
CA LYS A 444 16.17 37.30 -31.19
C LYS A 444 17.10 36.12 -31.51
N LEU A 445 17.18 35.73 -32.75
CA LEU A 445 18.23 34.87 -33.30
C LEU A 445 18.99 35.62 -34.41
N GLU A 446 19.59 36.72 -34.04
CA GLU A 446 20.73 37.28 -34.78
C GLU A 446 21.91 37.41 -33.81
N GLU A 447 23.03 36.79 -34.24
CA GLU A 447 24.34 36.73 -33.58
C GLU A 447 24.56 35.48 -32.65
N ALA A 448 24.90 34.38 -33.32
CA ALA A 448 25.63 33.28 -32.70
C ALA A 448 27.15 33.50 -32.86
N PRO A 449 27.96 33.47 -31.81
CA PRO A 449 29.40 33.38 -31.92
C PRO A 449 29.79 31.96 -32.36
N LYS A 450 30.57 31.87 -33.44
CA LYS A 450 31.23 30.65 -33.88
C LYS A 450 32.39 30.34 -32.92
N HIS A 451 32.27 29.31 -32.13
CA HIS A 451 33.39 28.45 -31.71
C HIS A 451 32.75 27.23 -30.99
N PHE A 452 32.77 26.10 -31.67
CA PHE A 452 32.65 24.78 -31.03
C PHE A 452 34.05 24.39 -30.60
N ASP A 453 34.24 24.15 -29.33
CA ASP A 453 35.39 23.42 -28.80
C ASP A 453 34.84 22.13 -28.19
N ASP A 454 35.39 21.01 -28.63
CA ASP A 454 35.01 19.67 -28.22
C ASP A 454 35.52 19.41 -26.79
N GLY A 455 34.72 19.77 -25.80
CA GLY A 455 34.96 19.49 -24.40
C GLY A 455 33.89 18.56 -23.84
N GLU A 456 34.34 17.48 -23.28
CA GLU A 456 33.67 16.37 -22.63
C GLU A 456 32.29 16.71 -22.02
N MET A 457 31.26 15.94 -22.44
CA MET A 457 29.94 15.94 -21.79
C MET A 457 30.08 15.40 -20.36
N GLN A 458 30.08 16.28 -19.40
CA GLN A 458 29.76 15.94 -18.04
C GLN A 458 28.22 15.77 -17.94
N ASP A 459 27.81 14.56 -17.62
CA ASP A 459 26.41 14.22 -17.30
C ASP A 459 25.96 14.92 -16.01
N ASP A 460 25.48 16.15 -16.13
CA ASP A 460 24.72 16.81 -15.07
C ASP A 460 23.29 16.23 -15.03
N VAL A 461 23.15 15.11 -14.37
CA VAL A 461 21.85 14.56 -13.99
C VAL A 461 21.40 15.24 -12.70
N GLU A 462 20.90 16.46 -12.80
CA GLU A 462 20.05 17.00 -11.71
C GLU A 462 18.75 16.20 -11.66
N GLY A 463 18.75 15.25 -10.76
CA GLY A 463 17.59 14.41 -10.45
C GLY A 463 16.44 15.24 -9.89
N PHE A 464 15.28 14.62 -9.93
CA PHE A 464 14.04 15.08 -9.37
C PHE A 464 14.27 15.41 -7.88
N ARG A 465 14.63 16.61 -7.57
CA ARG A 465 14.39 17.18 -6.26
C ARG A 465 12.88 17.46 -6.23
N ILE A 466 12.12 16.58 -5.64
CA ILE A 466 10.93 16.99 -4.90
C ILE A 466 11.47 18.07 -4.00
N MET A 467 11.14 19.31 -4.25
CA MET A 467 11.88 20.48 -3.74
C MET A 467 12.38 20.29 -2.32
N PRO A 468 13.67 20.55 -2.03
CA PRO A 468 14.15 20.51 -0.66
C PRO A 468 13.39 21.58 0.10
N ARG A 469 12.60 21.14 0.99
CA ARG A 469 11.80 21.94 1.84
C ARG A 469 12.64 22.64 2.83
N THR A 470 12.27 23.80 3.09
CA THR A 470 12.66 24.59 4.25
C THR A 470 12.33 23.82 5.53
N PHE A 471 13.14 22.80 5.84
CA PHE A 471 13.40 22.48 7.22
C PHE A 471 13.96 23.76 7.83
N VAL A 472 13.21 24.37 8.74
CA VAL A 472 13.70 25.48 9.54
C VAL A 472 15.04 25.05 10.09
N LYS A 473 16.12 25.71 9.69
CA LYS A 473 17.44 25.45 10.28
C LYS A 473 17.28 25.61 11.79
N PRO A 474 17.69 24.63 12.60
CA PRO A 474 17.66 24.80 14.04
C PRO A 474 18.52 26.00 14.39
N SER A 475 18.08 26.78 15.39
CA SER A 475 18.87 27.85 15.99
C SER A 475 20.23 27.29 16.40
N PRO A 476 21.33 28.06 16.28
CA PRO A 476 22.67 27.65 16.63
C PRO A 476 22.85 27.16 18.08
N ASP A 477 21.88 27.42 18.94
CA ASP A 477 21.93 27.06 20.36
C ASP A 477 21.28 25.72 20.76
N GLN A 478 20.73 24.96 19.81
CA GLN A 478 20.21 23.63 20.11
C GLN A 478 21.34 22.60 20.19
N LYS A 479 21.74 22.26 21.41
CA LYS A 479 22.64 21.14 21.69
C LYS A 479 22.03 19.84 21.18
N ILE A 480 22.73 19.17 20.28
CA ILE A 480 22.43 17.79 19.87
C ILE A 480 22.58 16.90 21.10
N ILE A 481 21.48 16.40 21.63
CA ILE A 481 21.50 15.42 22.70
C ILE A 481 21.66 14.06 22.03
N PRO A 482 22.77 13.32 22.27
CA PRO A 482 22.87 11.95 21.78
C PRO A 482 21.74 11.11 22.39
N LEU A 483 21.17 10.19 21.59
CA LEU A 483 20.23 9.19 22.11
C LEU A 483 20.91 8.47 23.30
N PRO A 484 20.21 8.27 24.43
CA PRO A 484 20.80 7.55 25.55
C PRO A 484 21.15 6.13 25.07
N VAL A 485 22.44 5.86 24.96
CA VAL A 485 22.96 4.50 24.86
C VAL A 485 22.83 3.94 26.27
N GLU A 486 21.70 3.32 26.57
CA GLU A 486 21.63 2.47 27.74
C GLU A 486 22.58 1.30 27.51
N THR A 487 23.70 1.29 28.26
CA THR A 487 24.62 0.19 28.34
C THR A 487 23.95 -0.98 29.07
N HIS A 488 23.05 -1.68 28.35
CA HIS A 488 22.60 -2.99 28.81
C HIS A 488 23.69 -4.02 28.54
N LYS A 489 23.98 -4.84 29.58
CA LYS A 489 24.88 -5.99 29.57
C LYS A 489 24.76 -6.71 28.22
N LYS A 490 25.92 -6.97 27.61
CA LYS A 490 26.06 -7.82 26.41
C LYS A 490 25.22 -9.09 26.58
N THR A 491 24.04 -9.11 26.03
CA THR A 491 23.33 -10.36 25.75
C THR A 491 24.04 -10.97 24.55
N GLU A 492 24.63 -12.13 24.74
CA GLU A 492 25.27 -12.86 23.65
C GLU A 492 24.24 -13.05 22.51
N LEU A 493 24.64 -12.63 21.32
CA LEU A 493 23.88 -12.89 20.11
C LEU A 493 23.65 -14.40 19.92
N PRO A 494 22.46 -14.83 19.47
CA PRO A 494 22.24 -16.25 19.14
C PRO A 494 23.33 -16.75 18.19
N SER A 495 23.82 -17.97 18.44
CA SER A 495 24.95 -18.57 17.70
C SER A 495 24.82 -18.60 16.19
N LYS A 496 23.58 -18.49 15.65
CA LYS A 496 23.29 -18.35 14.22
C LYS A 496 23.68 -16.98 13.65
N VAL A 497 23.66 -15.92 14.44
CA VAL A 497 24.00 -14.55 13.99
C VAL A 497 25.51 -14.37 13.90
N LYS A 498 26.27 -14.97 14.80
CA LYS A 498 27.77 -14.97 14.78
C LYS A 498 28.35 -15.59 13.48
N LYS A 499 27.60 -16.44 12.79
CA LYS A 499 28.05 -17.06 11.52
C LYS A 499 27.90 -16.14 10.30
N VAL A 500 27.08 -15.11 10.39
CA VAL A 500 26.79 -14.16 9.30
C VAL A 500 27.70 -12.93 9.41
N PHE A 501 28.07 -12.56 10.62
CA PHE A 501 28.97 -11.44 10.91
C PHE A 501 30.22 -12.03 11.56
N GLY A 502 31.41 -11.86 10.96
CA GLY A 502 32.68 -12.23 11.57
C GLY A 502 32.87 -11.54 12.92
N ASP A 503 33.69 -12.13 13.81
CA ASP A 503 33.94 -11.62 15.17
C ASP A 503 34.60 -10.21 15.20
N ASP A 504 35.07 -9.70 14.06
CA ASP A 504 35.75 -8.39 13.92
C ASP A 504 34.81 -7.22 13.56
N ASP A 505 33.51 -7.48 13.29
CA ASP A 505 32.55 -6.48 12.83
C ASP A 505 31.48 -6.06 13.88
N LEU A 506 31.73 -6.37 15.17
CA LEU A 506 30.85 -6.02 16.30
C LEU A 506 31.43 -4.93 17.22
#